data_ede41e8c43054da5ca5c66fae7d2ee0b
#
_entry.id   ede41e8c43054da5ca5c66fae7d2ee0b
#
_cell.length_a   1.000
_cell.length_b   1.000
_cell.length_c   1.000
_cell.angle_alpha   90.00
_cell.angle_beta   90.00
_cell.angle_gamma   90.00
#
_symmetry.space_group_name_H-M   'P 1'
#
loop_
_entity.id
_entity.type
_entity.pdbx_description
1 polymer ?
#
loop_
_entity_poly.entity_id
_entity_poly.type
_entity_poly.pdbx_seq_one_letter_code
_entity_poly.pdbx_strand_id
1 'polypeptide(L)'
;AGTLTKLDLPIEVKEKSRFVSRAGEKLASILEAHPIPVRDKVCIDVGASTGGFTDCLLQKGARQVFAVDVGYGQLDMNLRNDPRVVAMERTNARQLTLDQLMEASPHARQIDLLVMDVSFISIQKILEPLHKELKEITHWVLLFKPQFEVGRKFIGRGGLVRSQEAVEEALNHFGSW
;
A
#
# COMPACT_ATOMS: atom_id res chain seq x y z
N ALA A 1 -22.15 -9.07 -1.02
CA ALA A 1 -23.41 -9.81 -1.16
C ALA A 1 -23.09 -11.17 -1.78
N GLY A 2 -23.27 -12.26 -1.00
CA GLY A 2 -23.07 -13.62 -1.49
C GLY A 2 -24.23 -14.04 -2.40
N THR A 3 -23.92 -14.59 -3.57
CA THR A 3 -24.90 -15.21 -4.42
C THR A 3 -25.09 -16.65 -3.96
N LEU A 4 -26.32 -17.04 -3.66
CA LEU A 4 -26.67 -18.44 -3.36
C LEU A 4 -26.48 -19.27 -4.64
N THR A 5 -25.59 -20.25 -4.58
CA THR A 5 -25.31 -21.19 -5.68
C THR A 5 -25.70 -22.60 -5.24
N LYS A 6 -26.01 -23.47 -6.22
CA LYS A 6 -26.29 -24.89 -5.95
C LYS A 6 -25.00 -25.57 -5.49
N LEU A 7 -25.13 -26.49 -4.52
CA LEU A 7 -24.01 -27.20 -3.90
C LEU A 7 -23.20 -28.11 -4.86
N ASP A 8 -23.77 -28.44 -6.01
CA ASP A 8 -23.22 -29.37 -7.00
C ASP A 8 -22.62 -28.66 -8.26
N LEU A 9 -22.54 -27.33 -8.23
CA LEU A 9 -21.87 -26.60 -9.32
C LEU A 9 -20.36 -26.87 -9.31
N PRO A 10 -19.77 -27.26 -10.44
CA PRO A 10 -18.33 -27.40 -10.53
C PRO A 10 -17.67 -26.03 -10.34
N ILE A 11 -16.76 -25.93 -9.38
CA ILE A 11 -15.96 -24.73 -9.15
C ILE A 11 -14.63 -24.91 -9.87
N GLU A 12 -14.44 -24.19 -10.97
CA GLU A 12 -13.14 -24.09 -11.62
C GLU A 12 -12.41 -22.84 -11.10
N VAL A 13 -11.27 -23.06 -10.48
CA VAL A 13 -10.34 -21.98 -10.14
C VAL A 13 -9.53 -21.67 -11.40
N LYS A 14 -9.86 -20.59 -12.08
CA LYS A 14 -9.22 -20.17 -13.34
C LYS A 14 -7.83 -19.79 -12.99
N GLU A 15 -6.88 -19.75 -12.77
CA GLU A 15 -5.50 -19.35 -12.52
C GLU A 15 -5.25 -18.86 -11.09
N LYS A 16 -4.14 -19.25 -10.51
CA LYS A 16 -3.65 -18.60 -9.29
C LYS A 16 -3.26 -17.16 -9.62
N SER A 17 -3.80 -16.22 -8.88
CA SER A 17 -3.33 -14.83 -8.97
C SER A 17 -1.81 -14.78 -8.76
N ARG A 18 -1.13 -13.95 -9.56
CA ARG A 18 0.32 -13.72 -9.43
C ARG A 18 0.71 -13.24 -8.03
N PHE A 19 -0.16 -12.47 -7.40
CA PHE A 19 0.04 -11.90 -6.07
C PHE A 19 -1.09 -12.33 -5.13
N VAL A 20 -0.85 -12.22 -3.82
CA VAL A 20 -1.85 -12.53 -2.78
C VAL A 20 -3.12 -11.66 -2.88
N SER A 21 -3.07 -10.55 -3.59
CA SER A 21 -4.24 -9.74 -3.93
C SER A 21 -4.03 -8.92 -5.21
N ARG A 22 -5.15 -8.40 -5.78
CA ARG A 22 -5.13 -7.54 -6.97
C ARG A 22 -4.32 -6.24 -6.79
N ALA A 23 -4.07 -5.83 -5.55
CA ALA A 23 -3.23 -4.66 -5.27
C ALA A 23 -1.81 -4.86 -5.83
N GLY A 24 -1.25 -6.08 -5.76
CA GLY A 24 0.07 -6.39 -6.32
C GLY A 24 0.21 -6.09 -7.80
N GLU A 25 -0.85 -6.31 -8.59
CA GLU A 25 -0.85 -5.97 -10.04
C GLU A 25 -0.74 -4.46 -10.27
N LYS A 26 -1.37 -3.64 -9.43
CA LYS A 26 -1.28 -2.17 -9.55
C LYS A 26 0.16 -1.70 -9.34
N LEU A 27 0.81 -2.19 -8.30
CA LEU A 27 2.21 -1.83 -8.04
C LEU A 27 3.12 -2.38 -9.14
N ALA A 28 2.92 -3.61 -9.57
CA ALA A 28 3.72 -4.23 -10.64
C ALA A 28 3.68 -3.42 -11.92
N SER A 29 2.49 -2.94 -12.34
CA SER A 29 2.33 -2.13 -13.54
C SER A 29 3.10 -0.79 -13.46
N ILE A 30 3.12 -0.15 -12.30
CA ILE A 30 3.89 1.09 -12.10
C ILE A 30 5.39 0.82 -12.12
N LEU A 31 5.85 -0.24 -11.44
CA LEU A 31 7.27 -0.60 -11.42
C LEU A 31 7.80 -1.12 -12.77
N GLU A 32 6.90 -1.56 -13.66
CA GLU A 32 7.22 -1.92 -15.05
C GLU A 32 7.26 -0.70 -15.96
N ALA A 33 6.41 0.30 -15.71
CA ALA A 33 6.37 1.53 -16.49
C ALA A 33 7.47 2.55 -16.11
N HIS A 34 7.98 2.48 -14.88
CA HIS A 34 8.95 3.43 -14.34
C HIS A 34 10.16 2.71 -13.73
N PRO A 35 11.40 3.18 -13.97
CA PRO A 35 12.64 2.54 -13.51
C PRO A 35 12.89 2.78 -12.00
N ILE A 36 11.96 2.38 -11.14
CA ILE A 36 12.08 2.48 -9.69
C ILE A 36 12.82 1.25 -9.17
N PRO A 37 14.00 1.40 -8.53
CA PRO A 37 14.79 0.27 -8.05
C PRO A 37 14.12 -0.40 -6.84
N VAL A 38 13.93 -1.71 -6.91
CA VAL A 38 13.37 -2.52 -5.81
C VAL A 38 14.35 -3.59 -5.34
N ARG A 39 15.14 -4.16 -6.27
CA ARG A 39 16.08 -5.25 -5.93
C ARG A 39 17.09 -4.78 -4.89
N ASP A 40 17.26 -5.60 -3.85
CA ASP A 40 18.14 -5.39 -2.70
C ASP A 40 17.80 -4.14 -1.84
N LYS A 41 16.63 -3.53 -2.07
CA LYS A 41 16.15 -2.36 -1.34
C LYS A 41 15.36 -2.73 -0.10
N VAL A 42 15.42 -1.85 0.91
CA VAL A 42 14.55 -1.87 2.08
C VAL A 42 13.32 -1.00 1.77
N CYS A 43 12.15 -1.61 1.86
CA CYS A 43 10.89 -0.98 1.49
C CYS A 43 9.94 -0.89 2.68
N ILE A 44 9.04 0.08 2.64
CA ILE A 44 7.91 0.17 3.57
C ILE A 44 6.60 0.19 2.76
N ASP A 45 5.66 -0.69 3.11
CA ASP A 45 4.31 -0.82 2.53
C ASP A 45 3.30 -0.28 3.56
N VAL A 46 2.74 0.89 3.29
CA VAL A 46 1.79 1.57 4.18
C VAL A 46 0.36 1.29 3.71
N GLY A 47 -0.42 0.62 4.58
CA GLY A 47 -1.72 0.06 4.26
C GLY A 47 -1.59 -1.33 3.64
N ALA A 48 -0.72 -2.17 4.19
CA ALA A 48 -0.37 -3.47 3.63
C ALA A 48 -1.57 -4.42 3.46
N SER A 49 -2.57 -4.36 4.35
CA SER A 49 -3.78 -5.21 4.30
C SER A 49 -3.41 -6.68 4.13
N THR A 50 -3.86 -7.35 3.06
CA THR A 50 -3.51 -8.74 2.75
C THR A 50 -2.08 -8.91 2.23
N GLY A 51 -1.37 -7.84 1.91
CA GLY A 51 0.04 -7.85 1.51
C GLY A 51 0.29 -7.84 0.01
N GLY A 52 -0.65 -7.34 -0.80
CA GLY A 52 -0.48 -7.33 -2.25
C GLY A 52 0.75 -6.54 -2.72
N PHE A 53 0.99 -5.36 -2.16
CA PHE A 53 2.19 -4.56 -2.46
C PHE A 53 3.44 -5.22 -1.88
N THR A 54 3.39 -5.70 -0.64
CA THR A 54 4.47 -6.45 0.01
C THR A 54 4.92 -7.62 -0.85
N ASP A 55 3.99 -8.46 -1.34
CA ASP A 55 4.28 -9.61 -2.20
C ASP A 55 4.93 -9.17 -3.52
N CYS A 56 4.43 -8.11 -4.15
CA CYS A 56 5.02 -7.55 -5.37
C CYS A 56 6.47 -7.11 -5.13
N LEU A 57 6.75 -6.40 -4.04
CA LEU A 57 8.10 -5.96 -3.69
C LEU A 57 9.04 -7.16 -3.46
N LEU A 58 8.60 -8.18 -2.75
CA LEU A 58 9.39 -9.41 -2.50
C LEU A 58 9.70 -10.15 -3.80
N GLN A 59 8.72 -10.30 -4.71
CA GLN A 59 8.92 -10.93 -6.02
C GLN A 59 9.87 -10.11 -6.92
N LYS A 60 9.91 -8.79 -6.77
CA LYS A 60 10.86 -7.89 -7.44
C LYS A 60 12.25 -7.87 -6.76
N GLY A 61 12.45 -8.65 -5.70
CA GLY A 61 13.73 -8.84 -5.03
C GLY A 61 14.04 -7.83 -3.93
N ALA A 62 13.03 -7.25 -3.29
CA ALA A 62 13.25 -6.42 -2.10
C ALA A 62 14.03 -7.21 -1.02
N ARG A 63 15.00 -6.56 -0.39
CA ARG A 63 15.79 -7.11 0.71
C ARG A 63 14.96 -7.29 1.97
N GLN A 64 14.13 -6.31 2.29
CA GLN A 64 13.20 -6.32 3.41
C GLN A 64 12.00 -5.43 3.12
N VAL A 65 10.83 -5.81 3.65
CA VAL A 65 9.60 -5.02 3.56
C VAL A 65 8.98 -4.88 4.94
N PHE A 66 8.81 -3.64 5.41
CA PHE A 66 8.00 -3.30 6.57
C PHE A 66 6.54 -3.20 6.12
N ALA A 67 5.72 -4.17 6.48
CA ALA A 67 4.29 -4.21 6.14
C ALA A 67 3.48 -3.56 7.28
N VAL A 68 3.11 -2.29 7.09
CA VAL A 68 2.44 -1.46 8.11
C VAL A 68 0.95 -1.39 7.86
N ASP A 69 0.13 -1.76 8.84
CA ASP A 69 -1.33 -1.64 8.76
C ASP A 69 -1.96 -1.39 10.13
N VAL A 70 -3.07 -0.64 10.17
CA VAL A 70 -3.88 -0.44 11.38
C VAL A 70 -4.68 -1.68 11.76
N GLY A 71 -4.96 -2.56 10.79
CA GLY A 71 -5.64 -3.84 10.96
C GLY A 71 -4.80 -4.87 11.70
N TYR A 72 -5.41 -6.00 11.96
CA TYR A 72 -4.76 -7.15 12.60
C TYR A 72 -5.17 -8.46 11.93
N GLY A 73 -4.22 -9.36 11.72
CA GLY A 73 -4.47 -10.70 11.17
C GLY A 73 -4.90 -10.69 9.70
N GLN A 74 -4.64 -9.62 8.96
CA GLN A 74 -5.02 -9.51 7.55
C GLN A 74 -3.92 -9.98 6.61
N LEU A 75 -2.66 -9.79 6.99
CA LEU A 75 -1.51 -10.15 6.16
C LEU A 75 -1.49 -11.66 5.88
N ASP A 76 -1.33 -12.02 4.60
CA ASP A 76 -1.24 -13.42 4.16
C ASP A 76 -0.18 -14.19 4.97
N MET A 77 -0.49 -15.44 5.32
CA MET A 77 0.37 -16.26 6.19
C MET A 77 1.74 -16.56 5.57
N ASN A 78 1.82 -16.68 4.25
CA ASN A 78 3.11 -16.91 3.59
C ASN A 78 4.00 -15.66 3.70
N LEU A 79 3.40 -14.46 3.55
CA LEU A 79 4.12 -13.20 3.73
C LEU A 79 4.52 -12.97 5.17
N ARG A 80 3.63 -13.29 6.12
CA ARG A 80 3.91 -13.18 7.56
C ARG A 80 5.09 -14.06 7.98
N ASN A 81 5.26 -15.21 7.34
CA ASN A 81 6.32 -16.18 7.63
C ASN A 81 7.59 -15.95 6.79
N ASP A 82 7.58 -15.02 5.83
CA ASP A 82 8.77 -14.69 5.05
C ASP A 82 9.75 -13.87 5.92
N PRO A 83 11.00 -14.32 6.11
CA PRO A 83 11.98 -13.64 6.96
C PRO A 83 12.34 -12.24 6.50
N ARG A 84 12.01 -11.88 5.27
CA ARG A 84 12.19 -10.53 4.73
C ARG A 84 11.05 -9.58 5.08
N VAL A 85 9.96 -10.07 5.67
CA VAL A 85 8.79 -9.25 6.03
C VAL A 85 8.81 -8.95 7.52
N VAL A 86 8.70 -7.67 7.84
CA VAL A 86 8.47 -7.17 9.19
C VAL A 86 7.01 -6.73 9.28
N ALA A 87 6.14 -7.58 9.85
CA ALA A 87 4.72 -7.28 10.00
C ALA A 87 4.48 -6.30 11.16
N MET A 88 4.04 -5.10 10.85
CA MET A 88 3.71 -4.03 11.80
C MET A 88 2.19 -3.78 11.78
N GLU A 89 1.45 -4.73 12.34
CA GLU A 89 0.00 -4.62 12.48
C GLU A 89 -0.40 -3.74 13.68
N ARG A 90 -1.66 -3.29 13.72
CA ARG A 90 -2.19 -2.34 14.71
C ARG A 90 -1.35 -1.06 14.81
N THR A 91 -0.68 -0.71 13.71
CA THR A 91 0.24 0.41 13.65
C THR A 91 -0.37 1.54 12.82
N ASN A 92 -0.58 2.69 13.45
CA ASN A 92 -1.06 3.87 12.76
C ASN A 92 0.12 4.61 12.11
N ALA A 93 0.19 4.57 10.78
CA ALA A 93 1.27 5.18 10.01
C ALA A 93 1.44 6.69 10.26
N ARG A 94 0.40 7.39 10.73
CA ARG A 94 0.50 8.82 11.13
C ARG A 94 1.33 9.05 12.38
N GLN A 95 1.56 8.02 13.16
CA GLN A 95 2.30 8.06 14.43
C GLN A 95 3.54 7.18 14.38
N LEU A 96 3.84 6.62 13.22
CA LEU A 96 4.98 5.74 13.02
C LEU A 96 6.26 6.58 13.07
N THR A 97 7.20 6.16 13.90
CA THR A 97 8.51 6.79 14.05
C THR A 97 9.63 5.91 13.50
N LEU A 98 10.74 6.53 13.16
CA LEU A 98 11.94 5.79 12.73
C LEU A 98 12.43 4.86 13.86
N ASP A 99 12.33 5.27 15.13
CA ASP A 99 12.74 4.44 16.26
C ASP A 99 11.91 3.15 16.35
N GLN A 100 10.60 3.21 16.18
CA GLN A 100 9.73 2.03 16.14
C GLN A 100 10.10 1.06 15.00
N LEU A 101 10.43 1.61 13.84
CA LEU A 101 10.89 0.80 12.70
C LEU A 101 12.26 0.16 13.01
N MET A 102 13.17 0.89 13.64
CA MET A 102 14.49 0.39 14.03
C MET A 102 14.46 -0.65 15.16
N GLU A 103 13.52 -0.53 16.10
CA GLU A 103 13.24 -1.57 17.10
C GLU A 103 12.78 -2.87 16.44
N ALA A 104 11.96 -2.78 15.40
CA ALA A 104 11.48 -3.93 14.65
C ALA A 104 12.56 -4.55 13.74
N SER A 105 13.42 -3.74 13.12
CA SER A 105 14.59 -4.20 12.36
C SER A 105 15.62 -3.08 12.16
N PRO A 106 16.93 -3.37 12.37
CA PRO A 106 18.00 -2.38 12.16
C PRO A 106 18.13 -1.91 10.70
N HIS A 107 17.58 -2.65 9.75
CA HIS A 107 17.57 -2.25 8.34
C HIS A 107 16.70 -1.02 8.06
N ALA A 108 15.84 -0.61 9.00
CA ALA A 108 15.02 0.60 8.88
C ALA A 108 15.84 1.89 8.68
N ARG A 109 17.11 1.91 9.07
CA ARG A 109 18.01 3.05 8.79
C ARG A 109 18.20 3.35 7.30
N GLN A 110 17.91 2.40 6.44
CA GLN A 110 18.16 2.47 4.99
C GLN A 110 16.91 2.19 4.18
N ILE A 111 15.76 2.73 4.62
CA ILE A 111 14.53 2.61 3.83
C ILE A 111 14.69 3.43 2.55
N ASP A 112 14.66 2.76 1.42
CA ASP A 112 14.87 3.34 0.08
C ASP A 112 13.55 3.71 -0.61
N LEU A 113 12.50 2.92 -0.39
CA LEU A 113 11.22 3.00 -1.12
C LEU A 113 10.04 2.92 -0.16
N LEU A 114 9.14 3.87 -0.27
CA LEU A 114 7.82 3.80 0.36
C LEU A 114 6.76 3.56 -0.71
N VAL A 115 5.90 2.56 -0.49
CA VAL A 115 4.68 2.33 -1.27
C VAL A 115 3.46 2.51 -0.36
N MET A 116 2.34 3.03 -0.90
CA MET A 116 1.15 3.31 -0.10
C MET A 116 -0.14 3.05 -0.87
N ASP A 117 -1.00 2.18 -0.30
CA ASP A 117 -2.38 1.92 -0.76
C ASP A 117 -3.35 2.01 0.43
N VAL A 118 -3.65 3.21 0.90
CA VAL A 118 -4.55 3.44 2.04
C VAL A 118 -5.96 3.81 1.59
N SER A 119 -6.95 3.58 2.46
CA SER A 119 -8.36 3.90 2.22
C SER A 119 -8.95 4.67 3.40
N PHE A 120 -10.02 5.45 3.12
CA PHE A 120 -10.79 6.21 4.10
C PHE A 120 -10.05 7.37 4.77
N ILE A 121 -8.92 7.76 4.23
CA ILE A 121 -8.10 8.89 4.70
C ILE A 121 -7.38 9.53 3.50
N SER A 122 -7.17 10.84 3.55
CA SER A 122 -6.29 11.52 2.60
C SER A 122 -4.84 11.08 2.81
N ILE A 123 -4.14 10.80 1.71
CA ILE A 123 -2.73 10.39 1.75
C ILE A 123 -1.83 11.48 2.36
N GLN A 124 -2.13 12.76 2.17
CA GLN A 124 -1.38 13.87 2.77
C GLN A 124 -1.30 13.78 4.29
N LYS A 125 -2.39 13.38 4.95
CA LYS A 125 -2.44 13.24 6.42
C LYS A 125 -1.51 12.17 6.97
N ILE A 126 -1.08 11.24 6.12
CA ILE A 126 -0.11 10.19 6.47
C ILE A 126 1.28 10.62 6.02
N LEU A 127 1.40 11.21 4.84
CA LEU A 127 2.68 11.63 4.28
C LEU A 127 3.37 12.71 5.11
N GLU A 128 2.65 13.72 5.59
CA GLU A 128 3.23 14.81 6.37
C GLU A 128 4.05 14.33 7.60
N PRO A 129 3.51 13.49 8.49
CA PRO A 129 4.30 12.96 9.60
C PRO A 129 5.39 11.98 9.13
N LEU A 130 5.09 11.11 8.18
CA LEU A 130 6.09 10.13 7.69
C LEU A 130 7.28 10.79 7.01
N HIS A 131 7.06 11.84 6.21
CA HIS A 131 8.16 12.56 5.55
C HIS A 131 9.08 13.24 6.57
N LYS A 132 8.56 13.70 7.71
CA LYS A 132 9.38 14.27 8.79
C LYS A 132 10.25 13.22 9.47
N GLU A 133 9.74 12.00 9.61
CA GLU A 133 10.44 10.88 10.25
C GLU A 133 11.41 10.18 9.29
N LEU A 134 11.01 10.01 8.03
CA LEU A 134 11.71 9.19 7.03
C LEU A 134 12.29 10.05 5.90
N LYS A 135 13.13 11.02 6.25
CA LYS A 135 13.68 12.03 5.32
C LYS A 135 14.59 11.47 4.24
N GLU A 136 15.20 10.31 4.49
CA GLU A 136 16.19 9.69 3.60
C GLU A 136 15.56 8.84 2.49
N ILE A 137 14.23 8.65 2.50
CA ILE A 137 13.54 7.87 1.46
C ILE A 137 13.65 8.58 0.12
N THR A 138 14.19 7.88 -0.88
CA THR A 138 14.44 8.43 -2.21
C THR A 138 13.26 8.29 -3.18
N HIS A 139 12.40 7.29 -2.96
CA HIS A 139 11.27 7.00 -3.84
C HIS A 139 9.98 6.77 -3.06
N TRP A 140 8.90 7.40 -3.55
CA TRP A 140 7.56 7.29 -2.99
C TRP A 140 6.59 6.90 -4.10
N VAL A 141 5.90 5.77 -3.94
CA VAL A 141 4.86 5.29 -4.87
C VAL A 141 3.53 5.28 -4.14
N LEU A 142 2.64 6.17 -4.52
CA LEU A 142 1.41 6.46 -3.80
C LEU A 142 0.19 6.18 -4.68
N LEU A 143 -0.74 5.36 -4.20
CA LEU A 143 -2.00 5.16 -4.90
C LEU A 143 -2.98 6.28 -4.53
N PHE A 144 -3.09 7.27 -5.41
CA PHE A 144 -4.04 8.36 -5.25
C PHE A 144 -5.47 7.87 -5.48
N LYS A 145 -6.34 8.09 -4.49
CA LYS A 145 -7.74 7.69 -4.53
C LYS A 145 -8.63 8.94 -4.44
N PRO A 146 -9.15 9.44 -5.56
CA PRO A 146 -9.90 10.70 -5.58
C PRO A 146 -11.02 10.78 -4.54
N GLN A 147 -11.72 9.66 -4.28
CA GLN A 147 -12.82 9.61 -3.33
C GLN A 147 -12.42 9.92 -1.87
N PHE A 148 -11.13 9.86 -1.53
CA PHE A 148 -10.63 10.20 -0.19
C PHE A 148 -9.91 11.54 -0.14
N GLU A 149 -9.71 12.17 -1.30
CA GLU A 149 -9.00 13.45 -1.45
C GLU A 149 -9.95 14.62 -1.73
N VAL A 150 -11.03 14.38 -2.48
CA VAL A 150 -12.04 15.40 -2.77
C VAL A 150 -12.99 15.62 -1.58
N GLY A 151 -13.60 16.79 -1.49
CA GLY A 151 -14.61 17.08 -0.46
C GLY A 151 -15.85 16.18 -0.59
N ARG A 152 -16.52 15.90 0.52
CA ARG A 152 -17.72 15.03 0.59
C ARG A 152 -18.82 15.36 -0.43
N LYS A 153 -18.97 16.66 -0.79
CA LYS A 153 -19.96 17.13 -1.77
C LYS A 153 -19.78 16.57 -3.17
N PHE A 154 -18.57 16.10 -3.50
CA PHE A 154 -18.25 15.52 -4.81
C PHE A 154 -18.37 13.98 -4.84
N ILE A 155 -18.68 13.36 -3.71
CA ILE A 155 -18.78 11.89 -3.59
C ILE A 155 -20.23 11.49 -3.81
N GLY A 156 -20.50 10.76 -4.89
CA GLY A 156 -21.82 10.22 -5.22
C GLY A 156 -22.08 8.87 -4.58
N ARG A 157 -23.22 8.27 -4.98
CA ARG A 157 -23.64 6.93 -4.52
C ARG A 157 -22.55 5.89 -4.85
N GLY A 158 -22.21 5.05 -3.88
CA GLY A 158 -21.18 4.02 -4.03
C GLY A 158 -19.74 4.53 -3.93
N GLY A 159 -19.54 5.78 -3.45
CA GLY A 159 -18.19 6.35 -3.29
C GLY A 159 -17.55 6.85 -4.59
N LEU A 160 -18.34 6.99 -5.67
CA LEU A 160 -17.84 7.44 -6.97
C LEU A 160 -17.73 8.97 -7.03
N VAL A 161 -16.57 9.47 -7.44
CA VAL A 161 -16.37 10.88 -7.79
C VAL A 161 -16.71 11.06 -9.27
N ARG A 162 -17.70 11.91 -9.56
CA ARG A 162 -18.18 12.17 -10.94
C ARG A 162 -17.61 13.43 -11.55
N SER A 163 -17.12 14.36 -10.73
CA SER A 163 -16.52 15.61 -11.17
C SER A 163 -15.05 15.40 -11.51
N GLN A 164 -14.72 15.41 -12.79
CA GLN A 164 -13.35 15.37 -13.26
C GLN A 164 -12.56 16.58 -12.78
N GLU A 165 -13.19 17.76 -12.78
CA GLU A 165 -12.60 19.02 -12.30
C GLU A 165 -12.16 18.90 -10.82
N ALA A 166 -13.02 18.31 -9.95
CA ALA A 166 -12.66 18.10 -8.55
C ALA A 166 -11.50 17.10 -8.38
N VAL A 167 -11.37 16.13 -9.26
CA VAL A 167 -10.23 15.19 -9.27
C VAL A 167 -8.96 15.91 -9.68
N GLU A 168 -9.02 16.73 -10.73
CA GLU A 168 -7.88 17.51 -11.22
C GLU A 168 -7.42 18.54 -10.19
N GLU A 169 -8.35 19.23 -9.52
CA GLU A 169 -8.02 20.14 -8.42
C GLU A 169 -7.32 19.42 -7.27
N ALA A 170 -7.81 18.23 -6.88
CA ALA A 170 -7.21 17.45 -5.80
C ALA A 170 -5.81 16.94 -6.19
N LEU A 171 -5.61 16.51 -7.44
CA LEU A 171 -4.30 16.12 -7.96
C LEU A 171 -3.32 17.28 -8.01
N ASN A 172 -3.76 18.44 -8.49
CA ASN A 172 -2.93 19.64 -8.55
C ASN A 172 -2.54 20.12 -7.15
N HIS A 173 -3.51 20.10 -6.21
CA HIS A 173 -3.23 20.42 -4.81
C HIS A 173 -2.20 19.45 -4.21
N PHE A 174 -2.34 18.16 -4.47
CA PHE A 174 -1.39 17.15 -4.02
C PHE A 174 -0.01 17.34 -4.67
N GLY A 175 0.05 17.63 -5.98
CA GLY A 175 1.31 17.86 -6.71
C GLY A 175 2.06 19.13 -6.33
N SER A 176 1.37 20.09 -5.69
CA SER A 176 1.97 21.35 -5.20
C SER A 176 2.49 21.26 -3.76
N TRP A 177 2.21 20.17 -3.09
CA TRP A 177 2.64 19.88 -1.72
C TRP A 177 4.04 19.29 -1.71
#